data_8e092d683eb6ee265fc6bdcf851fe21c
#
_entry.id   8e092d683eb6ee265fc6bdcf851fe21c
#
_cell.length_a   1.000
_cell.length_b   1.000
_cell.length_c   1.000
_cell.angle_alpha   90.00
_cell.angle_beta   90.00
_cell.angle_gamma   90.00
#
_symmetry.space_group_name_H-M   'P 1'
#
loop_
_entity.id
_entity.type
_entity.pdbx_description
1 polymer ?
#
loop_
_entity_poly.entity_id
_entity_poly.type
_entity_poly.pdbx_seq_one_letter_code
_entity_poly.pdbx_strand_id
1 'polypeptide(L)'
;MTVKEVFVSQANQLLGASYQMYRNSKTNHKIIRTVGYALPAVLHPHIKTVAPTTHFPSLRGRRQTPRRRSSGSAPAQSEVVSGNVVRARPEPGNMVSFLRWLYQSESYSFNRGYGDYNNRLGILGIDNDYPSPRDLTLFMAKYRTEGMLARFAIEQVNGGKYDTKNPFDGASVAVQYASAMAFPEFVVFYSVGGNTVWTEYGSQPIAGDMYFEWLKYLLAEPSPPPTILIGYGEPERDLPEPYARAICDMFSQLGGKGVTILVASGWNGVGEEGNCYNSTGRRSFVPEFPASCTCGVL
;
A
#
# COMPACT_ATOMS: atom_id res chain seq x y z
N MET A 1 -21.80 -3.41 2.51
CA MET A 1 -22.75 -3.32 1.35
C MET A 1 -22.17 -2.34 0.37
N THR A 2 -22.03 -2.72 -0.89
CA THR A 2 -21.56 -1.83 -1.97
C THR A 2 -22.74 -1.55 -2.89
N VAL A 3 -23.04 -0.27 -3.13
CA VAL A 3 -24.04 0.14 -4.11
C VAL A 3 -23.27 0.63 -5.34
N LYS A 4 -23.51 0.00 -6.49
CA LYS A 4 -22.84 0.33 -7.76
C LYS A 4 -23.78 1.13 -8.66
N GLU A 5 -23.20 2.01 -9.49
CA GLU A 5 -23.91 2.75 -10.56
C GLU A 5 -25.09 3.61 -10.06
N VAL A 6 -24.85 4.40 -8.99
CA VAL A 6 -25.85 5.32 -8.46
C VAL A 6 -25.66 6.69 -9.08
N PHE A 7 -26.74 7.23 -9.66
CA PHE A 7 -26.74 8.63 -10.11
C PHE A 7 -26.66 9.60 -8.93
N VAL A 8 -26.01 10.75 -9.14
CA VAL A 8 -25.88 11.79 -8.11
C VAL A 8 -27.24 12.19 -7.51
N SER A 9 -28.28 12.27 -8.33
CA SER A 9 -29.65 12.56 -7.88
C SER A 9 -30.19 11.51 -6.90
N GLN A 10 -29.95 10.23 -7.18
CA GLN A 10 -30.34 9.11 -6.31
C GLN A 10 -29.53 9.12 -5.01
N ALA A 11 -28.22 9.36 -5.10
CA ALA A 11 -27.36 9.47 -3.92
C ALA A 11 -27.81 10.64 -3.01
N ASN A 12 -28.14 11.77 -3.59
CA ASN A 12 -28.66 12.92 -2.86
C ASN A 12 -29.97 12.59 -2.13
N GLN A 13 -30.87 11.88 -2.78
CA GLN A 13 -32.16 11.49 -2.19
C GLN A 13 -31.96 10.43 -1.07
N LEU A 14 -31.12 9.42 -1.30
CA LEU A 14 -30.90 8.35 -0.34
C LEU A 14 -30.19 8.81 0.93
N LEU A 15 -29.29 9.78 0.80
CA LEU A 15 -28.40 10.22 1.87
C LEU A 15 -28.78 11.61 2.42
N GLY A 16 -29.89 12.20 1.97
CA GLY A 16 -30.19 13.58 2.33
C GLY A 16 -29.03 14.55 2.06
N ALA A 17 -28.28 14.30 0.99
CA ALA A 17 -27.02 14.94 0.69
C ALA A 17 -27.16 15.94 -0.46
N SER A 18 -26.12 16.73 -0.70
CA SER A 18 -26.00 17.63 -1.86
C SER A 18 -24.63 17.41 -2.52
N TYR A 19 -24.51 16.32 -3.26
CA TYR A 19 -23.29 16.05 -4.01
C TYR A 19 -23.10 17.06 -5.12
N GLN A 20 -21.90 17.62 -5.18
CA GLN A 20 -21.50 18.60 -6.16
C GLN A 20 -20.11 18.26 -6.70
N MET A 21 -19.78 18.80 -7.88
CA MET A 21 -18.43 18.70 -8.42
C MET A 21 -17.55 19.79 -7.81
N TYR A 22 -16.54 19.38 -7.09
CA TYR A 22 -15.51 20.26 -6.54
C TYR A 22 -14.28 20.21 -7.42
N ARG A 23 -13.59 21.33 -7.52
CA ARG A 23 -12.33 21.47 -8.26
C ARG A 23 -11.27 22.01 -7.34
N ASN A 24 -10.15 21.34 -7.28
CA ASN A 24 -9.00 21.85 -6.54
C ASN A 24 -8.40 23.05 -7.28
N SER A 25 -8.21 24.16 -6.58
CA SER A 25 -7.71 25.41 -7.17
C SER A 25 -6.26 25.36 -7.63
N LYS A 26 -5.45 24.46 -7.06
CA LYS A 26 -4.00 24.34 -7.37
C LYS A 26 -3.71 23.35 -8.49
N THR A 27 -4.42 22.22 -8.54
CA THR A 27 -4.12 21.13 -9.46
C THR A 27 -5.18 20.91 -10.52
N ASN A 28 -6.31 21.64 -10.42
CA ASN A 28 -7.45 21.53 -11.33
C ASN A 28 -8.17 20.15 -11.28
N HIS A 29 -7.80 19.26 -10.35
CA HIS A 29 -8.47 17.97 -10.14
C HIS A 29 -9.93 18.18 -9.76
N LYS A 30 -10.80 17.34 -10.31
CA LYS A 30 -12.26 17.38 -10.07
C LYS A 30 -12.68 16.13 -9.35
N ILE A 31 -13.51 16.30 -8.32
CA ILE A 31 -14.12 15.21 -7.55
C ILE A 31 -15.59 15.51 -7.29
N ILE A 32 -16.41 14.46 -7.19
CA ILE A 32 -17.81 14.59 -6.73
C ILE A 32 -17.86 14.27 -5.25
N ARG A 33 -18.29 15.23 -4.44
CA ARG A 33 -18.39 15.10 -2.97
C ARG A 33 -19.59 15.87 -2.46
N THR A 34 -19.90 15.63 -1.19
CA THR A 34 -20.86 16.41 -0.41
C THR A 34 -20.20 16.90 0.88
N VAL A 35 -20.67 18.01 1.43
CA VAL A 35 -20.16 18.53 2.72
C VAL A 35 -20.85 17.86 3.93
N GLY A 36 -21.92 17.13 3.69
CA GLY A 36 -22.63 16.39 4.72
C GLY A 36 -23.62 15.41 4.11
N TYR A 37 -23.95 14.38 4.87
CA TYR A 37 -25.01 13.44 4.54
C TYR A 37 -25.73 13.00 5.80
N ALA A 38 -26.93 12.46 5.65
CA ALA A 38 -27.74 11.92 6.73
C ALA A 38 -28.11 10.47 6.46
N LEU A 39 -28.19 9.69 7.51
CA LEU A 39 -28.71 8.32 7.48
C LEU A 39 -29.88 8.23 8.46
N PRO A 40 -30.94 7.46 8.14
CA PRO A 40 -31.96 7.12 9.12
C PRO A 40 -31.33 6.50 10.39
N ALA A 41 -31.79 6.93 11.57
CA ALA A 41 -31.23 6.50 12.85
C ALA A 41 -31.19 4.96 13.02
N VAL A 42 -32.16 4.28 12.43
CA VAL A 42 -32.26 2.80 12.42
C VAL A 42 -31.06 2.14 11.71
N LEU A 43 -30.39 2.85 10.80
CA LEU A 43 -29.23 2.33 10.05
C LEU A 43 -27.88 2.63 10.73
N HIS A 44 -27.84 3.51 11.72
CA HIS A 44 -26.58 3.87 12.40
C HIS A 44 -25.85 2.67 13.01
N PRO A 45 -26.51 1.66 13.62
CA PRO A 45 -25.83 0.48 14.14
C PRO A 45 -25.24 -0.43 13.05
N HIS A 46 -25.76 -0.31 11.82
CA HIS A 46 -25.44 -1.22 10.72
C HIS A 46 -24.51 -0.61 9.67
N ILE A 47 -24.42 0.72 9.60
CA ILE A 47 -23.62 1.44 8.61
C ILE A 47 -22.60 2.32 9.34
N LYS A 48 -21.33 1.87 9.37
CA LYS A 48 -20.24 2.60 10.01
C LYS A 48 -19.84 3.85 9.22
N THR A 49 -19.84 3.78 7.91
CA THR A 49 -19.44 4.87 7.01
C THR A 49 -20.08 4.71 5.63
N VAL A 50 -20.23 5.81 4.92
CA VAL A 50 -20.60 5.84 3.50
C VAL A 50 -19.47 6.56 2.76
N ALA A 51 -18.83 5.89 1.83
CA ALA A 51 -17.75 6.43 1.02
C ALA A 51 -18.05 6.28 -0.48
N PRO A 52 -17.57 7.18 -1.33
CA PRO A 52 -16.94 8.47 -1.04
C PRO A 52 -18.00 9.56 -0.80
N THR A 53 -17.93 10.27 0.31
CA THR A 53 -18.92 11.31 0.66
C THR A 53 -18.27 12.65 1.02
N THR A 54 -17.92 12.82 2.29
CA THR A 54 -17.45 14.08 2.86
C THR A 54 -15.93 14.25 2.82
N HIS A 55 -15.20 13.25 2.38
CA HIS A 55 -13.75 13.32 2.31
C HIS A 55 -13.29 14.12 1.09
N PHE A 56 -12.50 15.16 1.34
CA PHE A 56 -11.80 15.94 0.33
C PHE A 56 -10.30 15.59 0.43
N PRO A 57 -9.79 14.71 -0.45
CA PRO A 57 -8.41 14.28 -0.36
C PRO A 57 -7.49 15.49 -0.46
N SER A 58 -6.52 15.58 0.44
CA SER A 58 -5.38 16.43 0.19
C SER A 58 -4.62 15.82 -1.00
N LEU A 59 -4.26 16.65 -1.97
CA LEU A 59 -3.56 16.22 -3.20
C LEU A 59 -2.16 15.63 -2.95
N ARG A 60 -1.88 15.26 -1.73
CA ARG A 60 -0.60 14.77 -1.23
C ARG A 60 -0.58 13.28 -0.98
N GLY A 61 -1.64 12.55 -1.30
CA GLY A 61 -1.61 11.10 -1.50
C GLY A 61 -0.65 10.79 -2.63
N ARG A 62 0.60 11.12 -2.43
CA ARG A 62 1.66 11.00 -3.41
C ARG A 62 2.18 9.59 -3.36
N ARG A 63 2.15 8.91 -4.49
CA ARG A 63 3.11 7.88 -4.83
C ARG A 63 4.43 8.22 -4.16
N GLN A 64 4.84 7.41 -3.21
CA GLN A 64 6.11 7.60 -2.51
C GLN A 64 7.25 7.18 -3.45
N THR A 65 7.55 8.03 -4.44
CA THR A 65 8.76 7.81 -5.24
C THR A 65 9.97 8.20 -4.39
N PRO A 66 11.00 7.35 -4.32
CA PRO A 66 12.23 7.67 -3.62
C PRO A 66 12.82 8.96 -4.21
N ARG A 67 12.83 10.02 -3.44
CA ARG A 67 13.56 11.24 -3.84
C ARG A 67 15.03 10.89 -3.79
N ARG A 68 15.69 10.88 -4.96
CA ARG A 68 17.13 10.67 -5.06
C ARG A 68 17.83 11.72 -4.19
N ARG A 69 18.14 11.35 -2.95
CA ARG A 69 19.07 12.14 -2.15
C ARG A 69 20.42 12.00 -2.82
N SER A 70 21.02 13.14 -3.18
CA SER A 70 22.43 13.21 -3.56
C SER A 70 23.26 12.47 -2.52
N SER A 71 24.13 11.62 -2.97
CA SER A 71 25.06 10.83 -2.19
C SER A 71 25.86 11.69 -1.22
N GLY A 72 25.38 11.83 -0.01
CA GLY A 72 26.20 12.13 1.12
C GLY A 72 26.97 10.84 1.45
N SER A 73 28.27 10.94 1.53
CA SER A 73 29.19 9.89 1.94
C SER A 73 28.64 9.12 3.15
N ALA A 74 28.52 7.81 3.01
CA ALA A 74 28.15 6.94 4.11
C ALA A 74 29.17 7.10 5.25
N PRO A 75 28.73 7.22 6.51
CA PRO A 75 29.67 7.21 7.62
C PRO A 75 30.37 5.87 7.69
N ALA A 76 31.70 5.96 7.82
CA ALA A 76 32.56 4.83 7.99
C ALA A 76 32.22 4.06 9.28
N GLN A 77 32.12 2.76 9.13
CA GLN A 77 32.38 1.70 10.10
C GLN A 77 31.94 1.91 11.56
N SER A 78 30.92 1.18 11.96
CA SER A 78 30.87 0.66 13.32
C SER A 78 30.71 -0.86 13.22
N GLU A 79 31.70 -1.60 13.70
CA GLU A 79 31.61 -3.03 13.95
C GLU A 79 30.60 -3.28 15.05
N VAL A 80 29.52 -3.97 14.73
CA VAL A 80 28.61 -4.49 15.74
C VAL A 80 29.10 -5.89 16.12
N VAL A 81 29.82 -5.96 17.23
CA VAL A 81 30.19 -7.24 17.85
C VAL A 81 29.01 -7.73 18.66
N SER A 82 28.29 -8.71 18.18
CA SER A 82 27.36 -9.50 18.95
C SER A 82 27.74 -10.96 18.78
N GLY A 83 28.28 -11.56 19.85
CA GLY A 83 28.54 -12.98 20.04
C GLY A 83 29.26 -13.71 18.90
N ASN A 84 30.50 -14.04 19.08
CA ASN A 84 31.43 -15.01 18.41
C ASN A 84 31.28 -15.35 16.92
N VAL A 85 30.50 -14.68 16.12
CA VAL A 85 30.45 -14.83 14.66
C VAL A 85 30.73 -13.48 14.02
N VAL A 86 31.96 -13.31 13.55
CA VAL A 86 32.35 -12.15 12.72
C VAL A 86 31.66 -12.33 11.36
N ARG A 87 30.56 -11.62 11.14
CA ARG A 87 29.92 -11.55 9.83
C ARG A 87 30.62 -10.49 8.98
N ALA A 88 31.18 -10.89 7.86
CA ALA A 88 31.74 -9.96 6.90
C ALA A 88 30.63 -9.04 6.35
N ARG A 89 30.87 -7.72 6.42
CA ARG A 89 29.95 -6.76 5.79
C ARG A 89 29.95 -6.97 4.26
N PRO A 90 28.78 -7.03 3.61
CA PRO A 90 28.71 -7.14 2.15
C PRO A 90 29.37 -5.97 1.44
N GLU A 91 29.89 -6.23 0.25
CA GLU A 91 30.51 -5.21 -0.60
C GLU A 91 29.59 -4.01 -0.85
N PRO A 92 30.14 -2.78 -0.87
CA PRO A 92 29.39 -1.59 -1.22
C PRO A 92 28.74 -1.73 -2.60
N GLY A 93 27.44 -1.37 -2.69
CA GLY A 93 26.68 -1.37 -3.95
C GLY A 93 25.74 -2.55 -4.14
N ASN A 94 25.82 -3.63 -3.36
CA ASN A 94 24.78 -4.66 -3.34
C ASN A 94 23.82 -4.42 -2.16
N MET A 95 22.76 -3.63 -2.42
CA MET A 95 21.78 -3.28 -1.39
C MET A 95 21.02 -4.51 -0.86
N VAL A 96 20.72 -5.49 -1.69
CA VAL A 96 20.02 -6.72 -1.27
C VAL A 96 20.88 -7.52 -0.28
N SER A 97 22.14 -7.75 -0.60
CA SER A 97 23.06 -8.44 0.31
C SER A 97 23.27 -7.66 1.60
N PHE A 98 23.35 -6.32 1.52
CA PHE A 98 23.45 -5.48 2.70
C PHE A 98 22.22 -5.57 3.59
N LEU A 99 21.01 -5.50 3.03
CA LEU A 99 19.77 -5.62 3.79
C LEU A 99 19.66 -7.01 4.43
N ARG A 100 19.97 -8.08 3.69
CA ARG A 100 19.95 -9.44 4.25
C ARG A 100 20.92 -9.59 5.41
N TRP A 101 22.12 -9.04 5.29
CA TRP A 101 23.11 -8.98 6.38
C TRP A 101 22.57 -8.16 7.57
N LEU A 102 22.02 -6.97 7.31
CA LEU A 102 21.49 -6.08 8.35
C LEU A 102 20.37 -6.73 9.17
N TYR A 103 19.44 -7.39 8.48
CA TYR A 103 18.30 -8.08 9.10
C TYR A 103 18.60 -9.54 9.45
N GLN A 104 19.86 -9.98 9.35
CA GLN A 104 20.30 -11.35 9.68
C GLN A 104 19.50 -12.45 8.97
N SER A 105 19.06 -12.18 7.75
CA SER A 105 18.27 -13.10 6.91
C SER A 105 19.11 -13.81 5.84
N GLU A 106 20.44 -13.81 5.96
CA GLU A 106 21.34 -14.44 5.00
C GLU A 106 21.21 -15.97 4.98
N SER A 107 20.96 -16.57 6.15
CA SER A 107 20.73 -17.99 6.29
C SER A 107 19.35 -18.45 5.81
N TYR A 108 18.43 -17.51 5.53
CA TYR A 108 17.18 -17.81 4.88
C TYR A 108 17.47 -18.20 3.43
N SER A 109 17.59 -19.47 3.19
CA SER A 109 18.07 -20.00 1.94
C SER A 109 17.32 -21.26 1.50
N PHE A 110 17.52 -21.59 0.34
CA PHE A 110 17.29 -22.56 -0.68
C PHE A 110 17.03 -24.03 -0.27
N ASN A 111 17.17 -24.43 0.98
CA ASN A 111 17.11 -25.85 1.35
C ASN A 111 15.71 -26.49 1.30
N ARG A 112 14.67 -25.75 0.87
CA ARG A 112 13.29 -26.26 0.78
C ARG A 112 12.74 -26.39 -0.64
N GLY A 113 13.57 -26.25 -1.67
CA GLY A 113 13.10 -26.23 -3.07
C GLY A 113 12.48 -24.88 -3.45
N TYR A 114 11.92 -24.78 -4.67
CA TYR A 114 11.13 -23.61 -5.06
C TYR A 114 9.93 -23.46 -4.11
N GLY A 115 9.72 -22.23 -3.63
CA GLY A 115 8.86 -21.87 -2.54
C GLY A 115 7.50 -22.55 -2.48
N ASP A 116 7.06 -22.82 -1.28
CA ASP A 116 5.71 -23.35 -1.06
C ASP A 116 4.69 -22.29 -1.52
N TYR A 117 3.82 -22.68 -2.46
CA TYR A 117 2.72 -21.81 -2.91
C TYR A 117 1.83 -21.34 -1.74
N ASN A 118 1.78 -22.11 -0.66
CA ASN A 118 1.06 -21.73 0.55
C ASN A 118 1.79 -20.63 1.35
N ASN A 119 3.08 -20.41 1.13
CA ASN A 119 3.88 -19.37 1.80
C ASN A 119 4.20 -18.21 0.84
N ARG A 120 3.24 -17.82 0.01
CA ARG A 120 3.41 -16.70 -0.92
C ARG A 120 3.33 -15.35 -0.23
N LEU A 121 3.99 -14.36 -0.82
CA LEU A 121 3.98 -12.97 -0.37
C LEU A 121 3.06 -12.13 -1.26
N GLY A 122 2.05 -11.50 -0.68
CA GLY A 122 1.14 -10.59 -1.39
C GLY A 122 1.68 -9.16 -1.43
N ILE A 123 1.49 -8.45 -2.53
CA ILE A 123 1.81 -7.02 -2.68
C ILE A 123 0.60 -6.30 -3.22
N LEU A 124 0.18 -5.23 -2.54
CA LEU A 124 -0.89 -4.35 -3.04
C LEU A 124 -0.37 -3.42 -4.13
N GLY A 125 -1.04 -3.38 -5.27
CA GLY A 125 -0.89 -2.40 -6.33
C GLY A 125 -2.20 -1.65 -6.59
N ILE A 126 -2.16 -0.35 -6.52
CA ILE A 126 -3.28 0.56 -6.77
C ILE A 126 -2.89 1.60 -7.81
N ASP A 127 -3.84 2.43 -8.25
CA ASP A 127 -3.61 3.56 -9.17
C ASP A 127 -2.99 3.17 -10.53
N ASN A 128 -3.27 1.97 -11.03
CA ASN A 128 -2.69 1.42 -12.26
C ASN A 128 -1.15 1.35 -12.24
N ASP A 129 -0.56 1.16 -11.06
CA ASP A 129 0.86 0.88 -10.94
C ASP A 129 1.12 -0.59 -11.26
N TYR A 130 2.02 -0.86 -12.20
CA TYR A 130 2.31 -2.22 -12.66
C TYR A 130 3.79 -2.52 -12.57
N PRO A 131 4.19 -3.69 -12.04
CA PRO A 131 5.58 -4.11 -12.02
C PRO A 131 6.01 -4.66 -13.39
N SER A 132 7.29 -4.49 -13.71
CA SER A 132 7.90 -5.01 -14.93
C SER A 132 8.56 -6.37 -14.68
N PRO A 133 8.15 -7.46 -15.39
CA PRO A 133 8.84 -8.74 -15.31
C PRO A 133 10.29 -8.68 -15.79
N ARG A 134 10.55 -7.85 -16.81
CA ARG A 134 11.90 -7.65 -17.34
C ARG A 134 12.80 -7.00 -16.29
N ASP A 135 12.29 -5.99 -15.60
CA ASP A 135 13.08 -5.28 -14.59
C ASP A 135 13.36 -6.17 -13.38
N LEU A 136 12.41 -7.04 -13.00
CA LEU A 136 12.65 -8.07 -11.99
C LEU A 136 13.81 -8.97 -12.41
N THR A 137 13.81 -9.48 -13.65
CA THR A 137 14.88 -10.36 -14.15
C THR A 137 16.24 -9.66 -14.10
N LEU A 138 16.32 -8.40 -14.56
CA LEU A 138 17.56 -7.63 -14.54
C LEU A 138 18.03 -7.33 -13.11
N PHE A 139 17.10 -7.03 -12.22
CA PHE A 139 17.38 -6.78 -10.81
C PHE A 139 17.95 -8.04 -10.13
N MET A 140 17.29 -9.18 -10.30
CA MET A 140 17.72 -10.46 -9.72
C MET A 140 19.09 -10.89 -10.28
N ALA A 141 19.30 -10.77 -11.60
CA ALA A 141 20.58 -11.06 -12.23
C ALA A 141 21.75 -10.24 -11.65
N LYS A 142 21.45 -9.00 -11.21
CA LYS A 142 22.47 -8.10 -10.65
C LYS A 142 22.68 -8.26 -9.15
N TYR A 143 21.61 -8.46 -8.39
CA TYR A 143 21.66 -8.35 -6.94
C TYR A 143 21.37 -9.65 -6.19
N ARG A 144 20.77 -10.64 -6.86
CA ARG A 144 20.49 -11.98 -6.31
C ARG A 144 20.46 -13.04 -7.41
N THR A 145 21.64 -13.43 -7.88
CA THR A 145 21.80 -14.32 -9.04
C THR A 145 21.16 -15.70 -8.88
N GLU A 146 21.14 -16.24 -7.66
CA GLU A 146 20.45 -17.50 -7.37
C GLU A 146 18.94 -17.44 -7.62
N GLY A 147 18.37 -16.25 -7.63
CA GLY A 147 16.95 -15.99 -7.88
C GLY A 147 16.63 -15.50 -9.29
N MET A 148 17.51 -15.62 -10.27
CA MET A 148 17.29 -15.12 -11.64
C MET A 148 16.01 -15.65 -12.30
N LEU A 149 15.52 -16.80 -11.88
CA LEU A 149 14.29 -17.40 -12.38
C LEU A 149 13.06 -17.01 -11.57
N ALA A 150 13.19 -16.12 -10.58
CA ALA A 150 12.05 -15.63 -9.82
C ALA A 150 10.98 -15.03 -10.73
N ARG A 151 9.75 -15.31 -10.40
CA ARG A 151 8.55 -14.83 -11.09
C ARG A 151 7.57 -14.32 -10.07
N PHE A 152 6.64 -13.50 -10.50
CA PHE A 152 5.48 -13.11 -9.72
C PHE A 152 4.19 -13.38 -10.50
N ALA A 153 3.11 -13.65 -9.77
CA ALA A 153 1.77 -13.71 -10.36
C ALA A 153 1.12 -12.33 -10.28
N ILE A 154 0.15 -12.12 -11.17
CA ILE A 154 -0.75 -10.97 -11.13
C ILE A 154 -2.15 -11.46 -10.83
N GLU A 155 -2.74 -10.89 -9.79
CA GLU A 155 -4.15 -11.04 -9.46
C GLU A 155 -4.87 -9.73 -9.70
N GLN A 156 -5.88 -9.75 -10.56
CA GLN A 156 -6.67 -8.57 -10.92
C GLN A 156 -7.95 -8.55 -10.08
N VAL A 157 -8.06 -7.57 -9.20
CA VAL A 157 -9.19 -7.41 -8.29
C VAL A 157 -10.01 -6.19 -8.71
N ASN A 158 -11.32 -6.30 -8.65
CA ASN A 158 -12.26 -5.21 -8.97
C ASN A 158 -11.96 -4.49 -10.30
N GLY A 159 -11.66 -5.27 -11.35
CA GLY A 159 -11.33 -4.71 -12.66
C GLY A 159 -9.97 -4.04 -12.75
N GLY A 160 -9.05 -4.35 -11.84
CA GLY A 160 -7.65 -3.96 -11.93
C GLY A 160 -7.05 -4.39 -13.27
N LYS A 161 -6.13 -3.61 -13.78
CA LYS A 161 -5.48 -3.84 -15.07
C LYS A 161 -4.02 -4.22 -14.87
N TYR A 162 -3.44 -4.79 -15.90
CA TYR A 162 -2.01 -5.02 -15.96
C TYR A 162 -1.49 -4.68 -17.35
N ASP A 163 -0.65 -3.66 -17.44
CA ASP A 163 -0.04 -3.21 -18.67
C ASP A 163 1.49 -3.31 -18.58
N THR A 164 2.05 -4.31 -19.25
CA THR A 164 3.50 -4.54 -19.29
C THR A 164 4.28 -3.51 -20.09
N LYS A 165 3.58 -2.69 -20.90
CA LYS A 165 4.22 -1.67 -21.74
C LYS A 165 4.47 -0.37 -20.97
N ASN A 166 3.69 -0.16 -19.91
CA ASN A 166 3.77 1.04 -19.09
C ASN A 166 4.00 0.67 -17.61
N PRO A 167 5.13 0.02 -17.26
CA PRO A 167 5.43 -0.31 -15.87
C PRO A 167 5.66 0.97 -15.07
N PHE A 168 5.43 0.89 -13.78
CA PHE A 168 5.68 1.98 -12.86
C PHE A 168 6.81 1.64 -11.87
N ASP A 169 7.67 2.61 -11.60
CA ASP A 169 8.87 2.39 -10.80
C ASP A 169 8.55 1.89 -9.38
N GLY A 170 7.52 2.43 -8.73
CA GLY A 170 7.12 2.05 -7.37
C GLY A 170 6.71 0.58 -7.27
N ALA A 171 5.84 0.11 -8.16
CA ALA A 171 5.43 -1.28 -8.21
C ALA A 171 6.59 -2.22 -8.56
N SER A 172 7.45 -1.80 -9.51
CA SER A 172 8.65 -2.56 -9.87
C SER A 172 9.61 -2.70 -8.69
N VAL A 173 9.88 -1.62 -7.95
CA VAL A 173 10.73 -1.65 -6.75
C VAL A 173 10.15 -2.57 -5.68
N ALA A 174 8.84 -2.50 -5.41
CA ALA A 174 8.20 -3.35 -4.43
C ALA A 174 8.38 -4.85 -4.77
N VAL A 175 8.10 -5.24 -6.01
CA VAL A 175 8.25 -6.63 -6.45
C VAL A 175 9.71 -7.08 -6.46
N GLN A 176 10.65 -6.23 -6.91
CA GLN A 176 12.07 -6.53 -6.97
C GLN A 176 12.64 -6.83 -5.58
N TYR A 177 12.41 -5.93 -4.62
CA TYR A 177 12.92 -6.12 -3.26
C TYR A 177 12.20 -7.24 -2.52
N ALA A 178 10.87 -7.35 -2.65
CA ALA A 178 10.12 -8.45 -2.06
C ALA A 178 10.61 -9.81 -2.57
N SER A 179 10.73 -9.96 -3.89
CA SER A 179 11.27 -11.20 -4.47
C SER A 179 12.69 -11.48 -4.02
N ALA A 180 13.55 -10.47 -3.97
CA ALA A 180 14.95 -10.67 -3.60
C ALA A 180 15.14 -10.99 -2.12
N MET A 181 14.36 -10.42 -1.24
CA MET A 181 14.43 -10.66 0.21
C MET A 181 13.78 -11.99 0.60
N ALA A 182 12.63 -12.31 0.01
CA ALA A 182 11.86 -13.50 0.36
C ALA A 182 12.22 -14.75 -0.48
N PHE A 183 13.06 -14.63 -1.52
CA PHE A 183 13.43 -15.78 -2.35
C PHE A 183 13.85 -17.00 -1.50
N PRO A 184 13.31 -18.19 -1.77
CA PRO A 184 12.58 -18.63 -2.97
C PRO A 184 11.05 -18.49 -2.95
N GLU A 185 10.49 -17.76 -2.00
CA GLU A 185 9.04 -17.66 -1.86
C GLU A 185 8.39 -16.95 -3.05
N PHE A 186 7.14 -17.33 -3.32
CA PHE A 186 6.41 -16.85 -4.47
C PHE A 186 5.75 -15.50 -4.17
N VAL A 187 5.80 -14.58 -5.12
CA VAL A 187 5.21 -13.24 -4.99
C VAL A 187 3.92 -13.15 -5.81
N VAL A 188 2.85 -12.64 -5.21
CA VAL A 188 1.59 -12.30 -5.86
C VAL A 188 1.39 -10.79 -5.80
N PHE A 189 1.25 -10.17 -6.94
CA PHE A 189 0.94 -8.75 -7.05
C PHE A 189 -0.55 -8.57 -7.33
N TYR A 190 -1.27 -7.92 -6.42
CA TYR A 190 -2.68 -7.60 -6.57
C TYR A 190 -2.83 -6.27 -7.29
N SER A 191 -3.24 -6.31 -8.55
CA SER A 191 -3.63 -5.10 -9.29
C SER A 191 -5.09 -4.79 -8.99
N VAL A 192 -5.32 -3.75 -8.20
CA VAL A 192 -6.66 -3.42 -7.72
C VAL A 192 -7.22 -2.24 -8.49
N GLY A 193 -8.34 -2.47 -9.18
CA GLY A 193 -9.10 -1.42 -9.84
C GLY A 193 -10.11 -0.76 -8.90
N GLY A 194 -10.67 0.33 -9.36
CA GLY A 194 -11.63 1.13 -8.62
C GLY A 194 -11.12 2.54 -8.40
N ASN A 195 -11.79 3.25 -7.52
CA ASN A 195 -11.44 4.61 -7.15
C ASN A 195 -10.92 4.62 -5.72
N THR A 196 -9.76 5.23 -5.52
CA THR A 196 -9.37 5.64 -4.18
C THR A 196 -10.17 6.85 -3.75
N VAL A 197 -10.14 7.18 -2.48
CA VAL A 197 -10.78 8.41 -1.98
C VAL A 197 -10.22 9.68 -2.66
N TRP A 198 -9.06 9.58 -3.31
CA TRP A 198 -8.37 10.66 -4.04
C TRP A 198 -8.42 10.54 -5.56
N THR A 199 -9.09 9.52 -6.13
CA THR A 199 -9.15 9.36 -7.59
C THR A 199 -9.91 10.50 -8.25
N GLU A 200 -9.38 11.03 -9.35
CA GLU A 200 -9.98 12.10 -10.13
C GLU A 200 -11.28 11.64 -10.81
N TYR A 201 -12.28 12.53 -10.82
CA TYR A 201 -13.54 12.26 -11.50
C TYR A 201 -13.32 11.98 -13.00
N GLY A 202 -13.89 10.87 -13.45
CA GLY A 202 -13.79 10.43 -14.85
C GLY A 202 -12.51 9.71 -15.23
N SER A 203 -11.55 9.56 -14.30
CA SER A 203 -10.31 8.83 -14.56
C SER A 203 -10.50 7.31 -14.64
N GLN A 204 -11.52 6.77 -13.95
CA GLN A 204 -11.85 5.34 -13.94
C GLN A 204 -13.37 5.13 -14.03
N PRO A 205 -13.83 4.24 -14.91
CA PRO A 205 -15.26 3.88 -15.01
C PRO A 205 -15.70 2.89 -13.93
N ILE A 206 -14.78 2.33 -13.15
CA ILE A 206 -15.05 1.25 -12.20
C ILE A 206 -15.39 1.85 -10.84
N ALA A 207 -16.54 1.47 -10.31
CA ALA A 207 -17.00 1.90 -9.00
C ALA A 207 -16.39 1.05 -7.88
N GLY A 208 -16.19 1.65 -6.73
CA GLY A 208 -15.75 1.01 -5.50
C GLY A 208 -14.46 1.60 -4.96
N ASP A 209 -14.32 1.54 -3.66
CA ASP A 209 -13.09 1.92 -2.97
C ASP A 209 -12.08 0.78 -3.06
N MET A 210 -10.84 1.07 -3.48
CA MET A 210 -9.82 0.05 -3.73
C MET A 210 -9.47 -0.74 -2.48
N TYR A 211 -9.31 -0.09 -1.32
CA TYR A 211 -9.02 -0.80 -0.08
C TYR A 211 -10.16 -1.74 0.32
N PHE A 212 -11.41 -1.26 0.29
CA PHE A 212 -12.55 -2.10 0.63
C PHE A 212 -12.72 -3.28 -0.31
N GLU A 213 -12.61 -3.07 -1.63
CA GLU A 213 -12.80 -4.13 -2.60
C GLU A 213 -11.66 -5.17 -2.52
N TRP A 214 -10.43 -4.72 -2.32
CA TRP A 214 -9.30 -5.62 -2.14
C TRP A 214 -9.38 -6.42 -0.84
N LEU A 215 -9.69 -5.77 0.27
CA LEU A 215 -9.81 -6.45 1.57
C LEU A 215 -10.98 -7.43 1.59
N LYS A 216 -12.10 -7.10 0.95
CA LYS A 216 -13.21 -8.05 0.75
C LYS A 216 -12.77 -9.27 -0.04
N TYR A 217 -12.00 -9.06 -1.11
CA TYR A 217 -11.45 -10.14 -1.92
C TYR A 217 -10.56 -11.06 -1.06
N LEU A 218 -9.60 -10.51 -0.34
CA LEU A 218 -8.69 -11.27 0.53
C LEU A 218 -9.43 -12.01 1.67
N LEU A 219 -10.44 -11.37 2.27
CA LEU A 219 -11.24 -12.00 3.32
C LEU A 219 -12.08 -13.16 2.79
N ALA A 220 -12.47 -13.11 1.53
CA ALA A 220 -13.21 -14.18 0.86
C ALA A 220 -12.30 -15.33 0.38
N GLU A 221 -10.98 -15.08 0.21
CA GLU A 221 -10.04 -16.14 -0.16
C GLU A 221 -9.94 -17.21 0.94
N PRO A 222 -10.04 -18.50 0.57
CA PRO A 222 -9.86 -19.60 1.53
C PRO A 222 -8.45 -19.63 2.14
N SER A 223 -7.45 -19.29 1.35
CA SER A 223 -6.04 -19.27 1.74
C SER A 223 -5.35 -18.00 1.19
N PRO A 224 -5.55 -16.84 1.80
CA PRO A 224 -4.84 -15.63 1.39
C PRO A 224 -3.33 -15.76 1.67
N PRO A 225 -2.47 -14.96 1.03
CA PRO A 225 -1.06 -14.95 1.35
C PRO A 225 -0.84 -14.72 2.86
N PRO A 226 0.00 -15.53 3.53
CA PRO A 226 0.24 -15.38 4.96
C PRO A 226 0.98 -14.08 5.31
N THR A 227 1.61 -13.44 4.32
CA THR A 227 2.25 -12.14 4.49
C THR A 227 1.87 -11.23 3.33
N ILE A 228 1.49 -10.00 3.66
CA ILE A 228 1.07 -8.98 2.69
C ILE A 228 1.88 -7.70 2.92
N LEU A 229 2.34 -7.11 1.82
CA LEU A 229 3.06 -5.84 1.80
C LEU A 229 2.17 -4.72 1.22
N ILE A 230 2.14 -3.59 1.91
CA ILE A 230 1.47 -2.36 1.48
C ILE A 230 2.50 -1.24 1.42
N GLY A 231 2.82 -0.79 0.21
CA GLY A 231 3.76 0.32 -0.04
C GLY A 231 3.09 1.69 -0.21
N TYR A 232 1.79 1.79 0.07
CA TYR A 232 1.00 3.00 -0.11
C TYR A 232 0.51 3.51 1.23
N GLY A 233 0.55 4.84 1.39
CA GLY A 233 0.06 5.48 2.58
C GLY A 233 -0.32 6.94 2.33
N GLU A 234 -1.08 7.49 3.26
CA GLU A 234 -1.45 8.88 3.30
C GLU A 234 -1.56 9.36 4.76
N PRO A 235 -1.43 10.66 5.03
CA PRO A 235 -1.58 11.18 6.38
C PRO A 235 -2.95 10.80 6.96
N GLU A 236 -2.97 10.15 8.12
CA GLU A 236 -4.22 9.69 8.77
C GLU A 236 -5.21 10.83 8.99
N ARG A 237 -4.72 12.04 9.30
CA ARG A 237 -5.56 13.23 9.50
C ARG A 237 -6.38 13.64 8.27
N ASP A 238 -5.98 13.19 7.08
CA ASP A 238 -6.65 13.52 5.82
C ASP A 238 -7.79 12.55 5.52
N LEU A 239 -7.99 11.53 6.37
CA LEU A 239 -9.05 10.53 6.24
C LEU A 239 -10.19 10.76 7.24
N PRO A 240 -11.42 10.43 6.85
CA PRO A 240 -12.52 10.32 7.81
C PRO A 240 -12.23 9.19 8.81
N GLU A 241 -12.33 9.48 10.10
CA GLU A 241 -12.10 8.48 11.16
C GLU A 241 -12.96 7.21 10.98
N PRO A 242 -14.26 7.27 10.65
CA PRO A 242 -15.07 6.06 10.44
C PRO A 242 -14.56 5.18 9.28
N TYR A 243 -14.01 5.81 8.24
CA TYR A 243 -13.38 5.08 7.11
C TYR A 243 -12.10 4.37 7.57
N ALA A 244 -11.20 5.10 8.20
CA ALA A 244 -9.93 4.53 8.69
C ALA A 244 -10.20 3.35 9.66
N ARG A 245 -11.12 3.52 10.60
CA ARG A 245 -11.52 2.45 11.53
C ARG A 245 -12.09 1.23 10.80
N ALA A 246 -12.93 1.42 9.79
CA ALA A 246 -13.51 0.31 9.04
C ALA A 246 -12.44 -0.51 8.28
N ILE A 247 -11.47 0.16 7.69
CA ILE A 247 -10.32 -0.51 7.03
C ILE A 247 -9.45 -1.24 8.07
N CYS A 248 -9.13 -0.60 9.21
CA CYS A 248 -8.37 -1.24 10.29
C CYS A 248 -9.10 -2.49 10.86
N ASP A 249 -10.43 -2.44 10.99
CA ASP A 249 -11.22 -3.61 11.40
C ASP A 249 -11.10 -4.77 10.41
N MET A 250 -11.03 -4.48 9.09
CA MET A 250 -10.82 -5.52 8.06
C MET A 250 -9.41 -6.11 8.11
N PHE A 251 -8.40 -5.29 8.38
CA PHE A 251 -7.05 -5.77 8.63
C PHE A 251 -6.99 -6.68 9.87
N SER A 252 -7.70 -6.32 10.95
CA SER A 252 -7.81 -7.18 12.13
C SER A 252 -8.43 -8.54 11.79
N GLN A 253 -9.44 -8.57 10.94
CA GLN A 253 -10.06 -9.83 10.48
C GLN A 253 -9.07 -10.68 9.68
N LEU A 254 -8.25 -10.07 8.80
CA LEU A 254 -7.17 -10.79 8.11
C LEU A 254 -6.13 -11.32 9.10
N GLY A 255 -5.75 -10.54 10.10
CA GLY A 255 -4.89 -10.99 11.19
C GLY A 255 -5.46 -12.20 11.93
N GLY A 256 -6.79 -12.21 12.18
CA GLY A 256 -7.50 -13.36 12.73
C GLY A 256 -7.48 -14.61 11.85
N LYS A 257 -7.27 -14.46 10.53
CA LYS A 257 -7.02 -15.56 9.57
C LYS A 257 -5.54 -15.99 9.51
N GLY A 258 -4.66 -15.39 10.32
CA GLY A 258 -3.22 -15.67 10.33
C GLY A 258 -2.39 -14.88 9.31
N VAL A 259 -2.93 -13.82 8.73
CA VAL A 259 -2.23 -12.97 7.77
C VAL A 259 -1.43 -11.89 8.50
N THR A 260 -0.14 -11.80 8.22
CA THR A 260 0.73 -10.71 8.65
C THR A 260 0.70 -9.58 7.62
N ILE A 261 0.41 -8.36 8.05
CA ILE A 261 0.34 -7.19 7.16
C ILE A 261 1.48 -6.25 7.50
N LEU A 262 2.38 -6.03 6.55
CA LEU A 262 3.50 -5.12 6.64
C LEU A 262 3.18 -3.85 5.85
N VAL A 263 3.19 -2.71 6.52
CA VAL A 263 2.83 -1.43 5.91
C VAL A 263 4.01 -0.48 5.98
N ALA A 264 4.33 0.16 4.85
CA ALA A 264 5.33 1.22 4.83
C ALA A 264 4.82 2.46 5.58
N SER A 265 5.63 2.99 6.50
CA SER A 265 5.30 4.16 7.33
C SER A 265 5.67 5.50 6.70
N GLY A 266 5.93 5.53 5.40
CA GLY A 266 6.25 6.74 4.67
C GLY A 266 7.74 7.08 4.63
N TRP A 267 8.06 8.22 4.00
CA TRP A 267 9.44 8.66 3.74
C TRP A 267 9.89 9.81 4.63
N ASN A 268 8.96 10.44 5.34
CA ASN A 268 9.19 11.71 6.01
C ASN A 268 9.36 11.57 7.52
N GLY A 269 9.39 10.36 8.04
CA GLY A 269 9.43 10.10 9.47
C GLY A 269 8.14 10.56 10.17
N VAL A 270 8.29 11.26 11.29
CA VAL A 270 7.15 11.66 12.14
C VAL A 270 6.34 12.85 11.64
N GLY A 271 6.68 13.38 10.49
CA GLY A 271 6.02 14.57 9.92
C GLY A 271 5.80 14.47 8.43
N GLU A 272 4.84 15.20 7.91
CA GLU A 272 4.59 15.33 6.48
C GLU A 272 5.60 16.31 5.86
N GLU A 273 6.34 15.88 4.83
CA GLU A 273 7.38 16.68 4.16
C GLU A 273 8.39 17.34 5.11
N GLY A 274 8.66 16.72 6.26
CA GLY A 274 9.52 17.26 7.32
C GLY A 274 8.82 18.25 8.25
N ASN A 275 7.53 18.48 8.09
CA ASN A 275 6.73 19.36 8.92
C ASN A 275 5.96 18.58 9.97
N CYS A 276 6.30 18.76 11.23
CA CYS A 276 5.57 18.21 12.37
C CYS A 276 4.59 19.24 12.95
N TYR A 277 3.73 19.82 12.11
CA TYR A 277 2.75 20.81 12.53
C TYR A 277 1.35 20.41 12.04
N ASN A 278 0.36 20.56 12.91
CA ASN A 278 -1.04 20.40 12.54
C ASN A 278 -1.59 21.64 11.80
N SER A 279 -2.85 21.57 11.39
CA SER A 279 -3.55 22.67 10.71
C SER A 279 -3.63 23.97 11.52
N THR A 280 -3.42 23.90 12.84
CA THR A 280 -3.43 25.06 13.74
C THR A 280 -2.01 25.60 14.04
N GLY A 281 -0.97 25.08 13.38
CA GLY A 281 0.41 25.50 13.58
C GLY A 281 1.07 24.97 14.86
N ARG A 282 0.45 24.03 15.58
CA ARG A 282 1.05 23.38 16.74
C ARG A 282 1.85 22.16 16.30
N ARG A 283 2.95 21.86 16.99
CA ARG A 283 3.71 20.63 16.77
C ARG A 283 2.83 19.41 17.00
N SER A 284 2.79 18.52 16.04
CA SER A 284 2.01 17.29 16.08
C SER A 284 2.67 16.23 15.20
N PHE A 285 2.64 14.99 15.62
CA PHE A 285 2.98 13.88 14.75
C PHE A 285 1.89 13.74 13.67
N VAL A 286 2.31 13.30 12.49
CA VAL A 286 1.43 13.03 11.36
C VAL A 286 1.64 11.56 10.96
N PRO A 287 0.92 10.63 11.60
CA PRO A 287 1.04 9.22 11.27
C PRO A 287 0.50 8.95 9.87
N GLU A 288 1.13 8.00 9.18
CA GLU A 288 0.70 7.50 7.88
C GLU A 288 -0.35 6.39 8.06
N PHE A 289 -1.45 6.49 7.36
CA PHE A 289 -2.44 5.42 7.23
C PHE A 289 -2.10 4.57 5.98
N PRO A 290 -2.21 3.24 6.01
CA PRO A 290 -2.73 2.40 7.09
C PRO A 290 -1.68 1.92 8.12
N ALA A 291 -0.45 2.40 8.11
CA ALA A 291 0.57 2.03 9.10
C ALA A 291 0.15 2.41 10.54
N SER A 292 -0.71 3.40 10.70
CA SER A 292 -1.29 3.81 11.98
C SER A 292 -2.39 2.90 12.52
N CYS A 293 -2.85 1.89 11.76
CA CYS A 293 -3.80 0.91 12.27
C CYS A 293 -3.19 0.12 13.43
N THR A 294 -3.89 0.11 14.58
CA THR A 294 -3.41 -0.54 15.82
C THR A 294 -3.29 -2.07 15.73
N CYS A 295 -3.82 -2.67 14.69
CA CYS A 295 -3.77 -4.11 14.40
C CYS A 295 -2.75 -4.47 13.31
N GLY A 296 -2.01 -3.52 12.79
CA GLY A 296 -0.93 -3.73 11.83
C GLY A 296 0.38 -4.08 12.54
N VAL A 297 1.17 -4.96 11.93
CA VAL A 297 2.58 -5.13 12.30
C VAL A 297 3.37 -4.13 11.46
N LEU A 298 4.08 -3.24 12.13
CA LEU A 298 5.00 -2.27 11.52
C LEU A 298 6.27 -2.95 11.05
#